data_be22d4e05055854a4b57ada624aebb97
#
_entry.id   be22d4e05055854a4b57ada624aebb97
#
_cell.length_a   1.000
_cell.length_b   1.000
_cell.length_c   1.000
_cell.angle_alpha   90.00
_cell.angle_beta   90.00
_cell.angle_gamma   90.00
#
_symmetry.space_group_name_H-M   'P 1'
#
loop_
_entity.id
_entity.type
_entity.pdbx_description
1 polymer ?
#
loop_
_entity_poly.entity_id
_entity_poly.type
_entity_poly.pdbx_seq_one_letter_code
_entity_poly.pdbx_strand_id
1 'polypeptide(L)'
;MRDSAQATPDISVVVATHNRAERLQALLDGLHAQDLPRERFEVIVVDDASADQTPDVLGAETAAQRLSLRTVRLDTGGGPARARNTGWRLARAQRIAFTDDDCIPTPGWLSVMLDESQGRTDTVVQGVTIPNPAEAEALTRYAKTVRITGPSPHFETCNISYPRALLEAVAGFDESYPAPAGEDSDLGWRIKDAGGVPVFAPAAVVHHAVFPRTPRRAFDDALMATHGVQAYKRNPGLREHLTQGMFYERSHPLLLQAAFAAFLARRQPAAAALCLPYAMHLRQRTRGDAQPVRAALFAAAYDAVQIGATVRGAVRHRFPIL
;
A
#
# COMPACT_ATOMS: atom_id res chain seq x y z
N MET A 1 11.68 20.85 39.73
CA MET A 1 10.81 19.97 38.96
C MET A 1 11.70 18.97 38.26
N ARG A 2 11.64 17.69 38.63
CA ARG A 2 12.41 16.64 37.92
C ARG A 2 11.72 16.42 36.61
N ASP A 3 12.46 16.65 35.51
CA ASP A 3 12.07 16.22 34.18
C ASP A 3 11.87 14.70 34.26
N SER A 4 10.61 14.26 34.31
CA SER A 4 10.32 12.83 34.21
C SER A 4 10.67 12.42 32.80
N ALA A 5 11.86 11.89 32.62
CA ALA A 5 12.27 11.28 31.35
C ALA A 5 11.14 10.29 30.95
N GLN A 6 10.32 10.70 29.99
CA GLN A 6 9.26 9.86 29.46
C GLN A 6 9.92 8.58 28.93
N ALA A 7 9.50 7.42 29.44
CA ALA A 7 10.05 6.14 29.03
C ALA A 7 10.02 6.03 27.49
N THR A 8 11.05 5.45 26.91
CA THR A 8 11.10 5.20 25.47
C THR A 8 10.00 4.21 25.11
N PRO A 9 9.09 4.52 24.18
CA PRO A 9 8.05 3.59 23.76
C PRO A 9 8.66 2.38 23.05
N ASP A 10 7.95 1.25 23.06
CA ASP A 10 8.40 0.03 22.41
C ASP A 10 8.21 0.11 20.88
N ILE A 11 7.16 0.83 20.46
CA ILE A 11 6.82 1.00 19.04
C ILE A 11 6.29 2.43 18.78
N SER A 12 6.71 3.03 17.67
CA SER A 12 6.18 4.31 17.18
C SER A 12 5.32 4.06 15.93
N VAL A 13 4.08 4.52 15.95
CA VAL A 13 3.19 4.49 14.80
C VAL A 13 3.36 5.78 14.01
N VAL A 14 3.66 5.68 12.72
CA VAL A 14 3.84 6.82 11.80
C VAL A 14 2.74 6.81 10.76
N VAL A 15 2.03 7.93 10.66
CA VAL A 15 0.92 8.15 9.73
C VAL A 15 1.18 9.41 8.91
N ALA A 16 1.08 9.29 7.60
CA ALA A 16 0.99 10.42 6.69
C ALA A 16 -0.49 10.68 6.36
N THR A 17 -0.92 11.93 6.41
CA THR A 17 -2.31 12.29 6.08
C THR A 17 -2.37 13.52 5.16
N HIS A 18 -3.36 13.56 4.26
CA HIS A 18 -3.65 14.70 3.40
C HIS A 18 -5.12 14.74 3.00
N ASN A 19 -5.87 15.76 3.50
CA ASN A 19 -7.29 15.99 3.18
C ASN A 19 -8.19 14.75 3.45
N ARG A 20 -8.10 14.19 4.68
CA ARG A 20 -8.82 12.97 5.07
C ARG A 20 -9.32 12.98 6.50
N ALA A 21 -9.86 14.12 6.95
CA ALA A 21 -10.29 14.32 8.33
C ALA A 21 -11.12 13.16 8.93
N GLU A 22 -12.18 12.72 8.24
CA GLU A 22 -13.05 11.62 8.70
C GLU A 22 -12.31 10.27 8.80
N ARG A 23 -11.45 9.97 7.83
CA ARG A 23 -10.68 8.72 7.82
C ARG A 23 -9.64 8.71 8.92
N LEU A 24 -8.95 9.83 9.09
CA LEU A 24 -7.99 10.02 10.17
C LEU A 24 -8.64 9.84 11.54
N GLN A 25 -9.85 10.38 11.75
CA GLN A 25 -10.58 10.17 13.01
C GLN A 25 -10.82 8.69 13.28
N ALA A 26 -11.27 7.92 12.27
CA ALA A 26 -11.51 6.49 12.42
C ALA A 26 -10.21 5.70 12.72
N LEU A 27 -9.09 6.09 12.10
CA LEU A 27 -7.77 5.54 12.46
C LEU A 27 -7.40 5.82 13.91
N LEU A 28 -7.54 7.08 14.37
CA LEU A 28 -7.22 7.47 15.74
C LEU A 28 -8.08 6.70 16.76
N ASP A 29 -9.36 6.49 16.47
CA ASP A 29 -10.24 5.67 17.30
C ASP A 29 -9.77 4.20 17.35
N GLY A 30 -9.29 3.64 16.23
CA GLY A 30 -8.67 2.31 16.18
C GLY A 30 -7.36 2.23 16.99
N LEU A 31 -6.58 3.30 17.03
CA LEU A 31 -5.37 3.39 17.85
C LEU A 31 -5.69 3.54 19.36
N HIS A 32 -6.80 4.19 19.70
CA HIS A 32 -7.30 4.22 21.09
C HIS A 32 -7.71 2.84 21.59
N ALA A 33 -8.23 2.02 20.71
CA ALA A 33 -8.73 0.68 21.02
C ALA A 33 -7.61 -0.39 21.10
N GLN A 34 -6.32 -0.01 20.98
CA GLN A 34 -5.22 -0.97 21.09
C GLN A 34 -5.14 -1.57 22.49
N ASP A 35 -4.84 -2.88 22.54
CA ASP A 35 -4.62 -3.62 23.80
C ASP A 35 -3.26 -3.34 24.44
N LEU A 36 -2.31 -2.79 23.65
CA LEU A 36 -1.02 -2.35 24.16
C LEU A 36 -1.19 -1.08 25.04
N PRO A 37 -0.65 -1.06 26.28
CA PRO A 37 -0.71 0.14 27.13
C PRO A 37 -0.18 1.38 26.42
N ARG A 38 -0.89 2.49 26.57
CA ARG A 38 -0.60 3.75 25.85
C ARG A 38 0.82 4.31 26.13
N GLU A 39 1.43 3.93 27.22
CA GLU A 39 2.78 4.32 27.61
C GLU A 39 3.85 3.56 26.79
N ARG A 40 3.47 2.42 26.20
CA ARG A 40 4.35 1.55 25.41
C ARG A 40 4.38 1.92 23.93
N PHE A 41 3.50 2.81 23.46
CA PHE A 41 3.56 3.27 22.07
C PHE A 41 3.35 4.79 21.97
N GLU A 42 3.79 5.36 20.90
CA GLU A 42 3.50 6.74 20.50
C GLU A 42 2.96 6.78 19.09
N VAL A 43 2.25 7.83 18.75
CA VAL A 43 1.69 8.07 17.42
C VAL A 43 2.26 9.39 16.88
N ILE A 44 2.79 9.35 15.68
CA ILE A 44 3.27 10.53 14.96
C ILE A 44 2.43 10.69 13.70
N VAL A 45 1.63 11.74 13.62
CA VAL A 45 0.85 12.07 12.43
C VAL A 45 1.48 13.27 11.73
N VAL A 46 1.81 13.08 10.46
CA VAL A 46 2.34 14.15 9.62
C VAL A 46 1.27 14.57 8.62
N ASP A 47 0.77 15.78 8.81
CA ASP A 47 -0.19 16.44 7.92
C ASP A 47 0.57 17.07 6.73
N ASP A 48 0.39 16.50 5.55
CA ASP A 48 1.03 16.93 4.30
C ASP A 48 0.26 18.12 3.67
N ALA A 49 0.16 19.23 4.42
CA ALA A 49 -0.49 20.48 4.01
C ALA A 49 -1.98 20.34 3.66
N SER A 50 -2.76 19.67 4.51
CA SER A 50 -4.22 19.53 4.31
C SER A 50 -4.95 20.90 4.31
N ALA A 51 -6.01 20.98 3.52
CA ALA A 51 -6.88 22.16 3.40
C ALA A 51 -8.32 21.92 3.91
N ASP A 52 -8.62 20.70 4.37
CA ASP A 52 -9.89 20.31 5.00
C ASP A 52 -9.83 20.41 6.53
N GLN A 53 -10.74 19.73 7.24
CA GLN A 53 -10.78 19.70 8.71
C GLN A 53 -9.70 18.81 9.36
N THR A 54 -8.74 18.25 8.61
CA THR A 54 -7.66 17.40 9.17
C THR A 54 -6.90 18.10 10.32
N PRO A 55 -6.50 19.40 10.21
CA PRO A 55 -5.85 20.09 11.31
C PRO A 55 -6.73 20.22 12.57
N ASP A 56 -8.04 20.37 12.42
CA ASP A 56 -8.98 20.48 13.55
C ASP A 56 -9.09 19.15 14.29
N VAL A 57 -9.17 18.03 13.55
CA VAL A 57 -9.15 16.67 14.13
C VAL A 57 -7.87 16.45 14.95
N LEU A 58 -6.71 16.81 14.40
CA LEU A 58 -5.42 16.66 15.08
C LEU A 58 -5.32 17.58 16.32
N GLY A 59 -5.83 18.81 16.22
CA GLY A 59 -5.90 19.75 17.34
C GLY A 59 -6.76 19.24 18.49
N ALA A 60 -7.96 18.73 18.18
CA ALA A 60 -8.88 18.16 19.16
C ALA A 60 -8.28 16.92 19.85
N GLU A 61 -7.65 16.02 19.10
CA GLU A 61 -7.01 14.82 19.66
C GLU A 61 -5.83 15.18 20.57
N THR A 62 -4.99 16.15 20.15
CA THR A 62 -3.87 16.64 20.94
C THR A 62 -4.37 17.26 22.27
N ALA A 63 -5.46 18.03 22.24
CA ALA A 63 -6.07 18.61 23.43
C ALA A 63 -6.68 17.57 24.36
N ALA A 64 -7.25 16.51 23.80
CA ALA A 64 -7.87 15.42 24.58
C ALA A 64 -6.83 14.54 25.30
N GLN A 65 -5.58 14.52 24.86
CA GLN A 65 -4.47 13.74 25.45
C GLN A 65 -4.78 12.24 25.65
N ARG A 66 -5.62 11.68 24.79
CA ARG A 66 -5.99 10.26 24.84
C ARG A 66 -4.90 9.34 24.36
N LEU A 67 -4.05 9.80 23.41
CA LEU A 67 -2.88 9.12 22.88
C LEU A 67 -1.60 9.88 23.21
N SER A 68 -0.45 9.21 23.24
CA SER A 68 0.86 9.84 23.15
C SER A 68 1.08 10.33 21.72
N LEU A 69 0.35 11.38 21.34
CA LEU A 69 0.28 11.90 19.97
C LEU A 69 1.26 13.06 19.78
N ARG A 70 2.01 13.00 18.70
CA ARG A 70 2.80 14.10 18.15
C ARG A 70 2.32 14.42 16.73
N THR A 71 1.97 15.66 16.49
CA THR A 71 1.52 16.14 15.20
C THR A 71 2.56 17.05 14.55
N VAL A 72 2.74 16.92 13.26
CA VAL A 72 3.60 17.80 12.45
C VAL A 72 2.84 18.17 11.19
N ARG A 73 2.82 19.48 10.86
CA ARG A 73 2.27 19.96 9.61
C ARG A 73 3.39 20.40 8.69
N LEU A 74 3.38 19.97 7.45
CA LEU A 74 4.28 20.43 6.41
C LEU A 74 3.72 21.74 5.78
N ASP A 75 4.59 22.68 5.49
CA ASP A 75 4.19 23.97 4.89
C ASP A 75 3.68 23.78 3.45
N THR A 76 4.21 22.78 2.75
CA THR A 76 3.83 22.44 1.37
C THR A 76 3.72 20.93 1.22
N GLY A 77 2.74 20.48 0.45
CA GLY A 77 2.60 19.06 0.13
C GLY A 77 3.85 18.50 -0.56
N GLY A 78 4.30 17.36 -0.09
CA GLY A 78 5.48 16.66 -0.60
C GLY A 78 5.24 15.19 -0.89
N GLY A 79 4.01 14.74 -0.66
CA GLY A 79 3.58 13.35 -0.85
C GLY A 79 3.94 12.43 0.31
N PRO A 80 3.44 11.18 0.27
CA PRO A 80 3.51 10.25 1.40
C PRO A 80 4.94 9.87 1.79
N ALA A 81 5.87 9.74 0.85
CA ALA A 81 7.26 9.41 1.13
C ALA A 81 7.92 10.46 2.05
N ARG A 82 7.76 11.75 1.72
CA ARG A 82 8.28 12.86 2.53
C ARG A 82 7.60 12.94 3.90
N ALA A 83 6.29 12.79 3.94
CA ALA A 83 5.55 12.82 5.19
C ALA A 83 5.95 11.66 6.12
N ARG A 84 6.03 10.42 5.59
CA ARG A 84 6.50 9.24 6.36
C ARG A 84 7.96 9.41 6.82
N ASN A 85 8.83 9.98 5.98
CA ASN A 85 10.21 10.30 6.35
C ASN A 85 10.30 11.31 7.49
N THR A 86 9.48 12.34 7.46
CA THR A 86 9.39 13.30 8.56
C THR A 86 8.95 12.60 9.85
N GLY A 87 7.94 11.74 9.77
CA GLY A 87 7.39 11.05 10.93
C GLY A 87 8.38 10.10 11.59
N TRP A 88 8.98 9.17 10.84
CA TRP A 88 9.85 8.17 11.44
C TRP A 88 11.14 8.76 12.02
N ARG A 89 11.65 9.86 11.46
CA ARG A 89 12.82 10.56 12.03
C ARG A 89 12.51 11.18 13.40
N LEU A 90 11.28 11.55 13.66
CA LEU A 90 10.82 12.12 14.92
C LEU A 90 10.43 11.07 15.97
N ALA A 91 10.25 9.82 15.55
CA ALA A 91 9.89 8.71 16.41
C ALA A 91 10.98 8.42 17.45
N ARG A 92 10.60 7.94 18.63
CA ARG A 92 11.55 7.62 19.73
C ARG A 92 11.80 6.12 19.85
N ALA A 93 10.86 5.28 19.40
CA ALA A 93 11.00 3.84 19.49
C ALA A 93 12.06 3.29 18.52
N GLN A 94 12.59 2.10 18.86
CA GLN A 94 13.46 1.34 17.97
C GLN A 94 12.70 0.56 16.90
N ARG A 95 11.37 0.43 17.05
CA ARG A 95 10.47 -0.16 16.06
C ARG A 95 9.50 0.89 15.54
N ILE A 96 9.41 0.99 14.23
CA ILE A 96 8.55 1.95 13.55
C ILE A 96 7.47 1.19 12.78
N ALA A 97 6.21 1.37 13.15
CA ALA A 97 5.07 0.85 12.41
C ALA A 97 4.51 1.95 11.50
N PHE A 98 4.21 1.60 10.26
CA PHE A 98 3.50 2.44 9.32
C PHE A 98 2.08 1.89 9.12
N THR A 99 1.14 2.81 9.05
CA THR A 99 -0.22 2.58 8.58
C THR A 99 -0.72 3.84 7.87
N ASP A 100 -1.73 3.69 7.01
CA ASP A 100 -2.28 4.81 6.25
C ASP A 100 -3.47 5.44 6.99
N ASP A 101 -3.75 6.71 6.69
CA ASP A 101 -4.82 7.48 7.33
C ASP A 101 -6.25 6.97 7.00
N ASP A 102 -6.36 6.03 6.09
CA ASP A 102 -7.59 5.33 5.70
C ASP A 102 -7.65 3.86 6.16
N CYS A 103 -6.84 3.54 7.17
CA CYS A 103 -6.73 2.21 7.78
C CYS A 103 -7.23 2.23 9.22
N ILE A 104 -7.91 1.18 9.65
CA ILE A 104 -8.36 1.00 11.04
C ILE A 104 -7.71 -0.26 11.58
N PRO A 105 -6.71 -0.16 12.49
CA PRO A 105 -6.08 -1.33 13.08
C PRO A 105 -7.02 -2.03 14.08
N THR A 106 -6.97 -3.35 14.11
CA THR A 106 -7.67 -4.14 15.14
C THR A 106 -7.00 -3.99 16.51
N PRO A 107 -7.68 -4.25 17.63
CA PRO A 107 -7.13 -4.00 18.97
C PRO A 107 -5.78 -4.67 19.27
N GLY A 108 -5.51 -5.85 18.73
CA GLY A 108 -4.24 -6.57 18.93
C GLY A 108 -3.13 -6.22 17.95
N TRP A 109 -3.31 -5.22 17.08
CA TRP A 109 -2.37 -4.95 15.99
C TRP A 109 -0.96 -4.64 16.47
N LEU A 110 -0.80 -3.72 17.45
CA LEU A 110 0.51 -3.32 17.95
C LEU A 110 1.19 -4.42 18.77
N SER A 111 0.43 -5.14 19.59
CA SER A 111 0.95 -6.27 20.37
C SER A 111 1.51 -7.36 19.46
N VAL A 112 0.76 -7.73 18.41
CA VAL A 112 1.22 -8.71 17.41
C VAL A 112 2.45 -8.23 16.65
N MET A 113 2.51 -6.94 16.24
CA MET A 113 3.70 -6.38 15.58
C MET A 113 4.95 -6.48 16.44
N LEU A 114 4.83 -6.29 17.76
CA LEU A 114 5.93 -6.43 18.70
C LEU A 114 6.31 -7.90 18.90
N ASP A 115 5.33 -8.77 19.12
CA ASP A 115 5.55 -10.18 19.39
C ASP A 115 6.22 -10.89 18.20
N GLU A 116 5.75 -10.64 16.98
CA GLU A 116 6.34 -11.22 15.77
C GLU A 116 7.77 -10.70 15.51
N SER A 117 8.10 -9.52 16.01
CA SER A 117 9.47 -9.01 15.94
C SER A 117 10.43 -9.72 16.91
N GLN A 118 9.90 -10.30 17.99
CA GLN A 118 10.66 -11.04 19.02
C GLN A 118 11.89 -10.29 19.55
N GLY A 119 11.83 -8.94 19.58
CA GLY A 119 12.95 -8.09 19.95
C GLY A 119 14.14 -8.08 18.97
N ARG A 120 14.02 -8.74 17.82
CA ARG A 120 15.07 -8.77 16.78
C ARG A 120 15.15 -7.42 16.06
N THR A 121 16.37 -7.01 15.78
CA THR A 121 16.66 -5.73 15.13
C THR A 121 16.73 -5.78 13.61
N ASP A 122 16.51 -6.97 13.03
CA ASP A 122 16.52 -7.23 11.59
C ASP A 122 15.13 -7.60 11.02
N THR A 123 14.13 -7.86 11.87
CA THR A 123 12.83 -8.36 11.43
C THR A 123 11.93 -7.24 10.89
N VAL A 124 11.45 -7.39 9.67
CA VAL A 124 10.39 -6.57 9.06
C VAL A 124 9.07 -7.32 9.19
N VAL A 125 8.08 -6.76 9.89
CA VAL A 125 6.79 -7.44 10.11
C VAL A 125 5.73 -6.81 9.21
N GLN A 126 5.16 -7.59 8.28
CA GLN A 126 4.03 -7.20 7.44
C GLN A 126 2.77 -7.92 7.91
N GLY A 127 1.67 -7.18 8.10
CA GLY A 127 0.41 -7.73 8.55
C GLY A 127 -0.63 -7.93 7.44
N VAL A 128 -1.80 -8.45 7.85
CA VAL A 128 -2.97 -8.62 7.00
C VAL A 128 -3.69 -7.29 6.83
N THR A 129 -3.97 -6.92 5.59
CA THR A 129 -4.85 -5.78 5.26
C THR A 129 -6.05 -6.29 4.49
N ILE A 130 -7.25 -6.00 4.95
CA ILE A 130 -8.50 -6.38 4.29
C ILE A 130 -9.44 -5.17 4.19
N PRO A 131 -10.35 -5.16 3.20
CA PRO A 131 -11.38 -4.14 3.12
C PRO A 131 -12.15 -4.04 4.42
N ASN A 132 -12.47 -2.81 4.84
CA ASN A 132 -13.25 -2.57 6.05
C ASN A 132 -14.61 -3.28 5.98
N PRO A 133 -14.90 -4.24 6.89
CA PRO A 133 -16.17 -4.98 6.88
C PRO A 133 -17.41 -4.08 7.03
N ALA A 134 -17.27 -2.95 7.74
CA ALA A 134 -18.36 -1.98 7.91
C ALA A 134 -18.72 -1.26 6.60
N GLU A 135 -17.86 -1.33 5.58
CA GLU A 135 -18.04 -0.70 4.28
C GLU A 135 -18.26 -1.76 3.16
N ALA A 136 -18.68 -2.97 3.51
CA ALA A 136 -18.85 -4.09 2.58
C ALA A 136 -19.85 -3.77 1.43
N GLU A 137 -20.87 -2.97 1.69
CA GLU A 137 -21.84 -2.55 0.66
C GLU A 137 -21.22 -1.66 -0.42
N ALA A 138 -20.17 -0.91 -0.07
CA ALA A 138 -19.42 -0.09 -1.01
C ALA A 138 -18.41 -0.88 -1.86
N LEU A 139 -18.15 -2.15 -1.52
CA LEU A 139 -17.19 -3.02 -2.19
C LEU A 139 -17.71 -3.50 -3.54
N THR A 140 -17.70 -2.62 -4.51
CA THR A 140 -18.01 -2.96 -5.91
C THR A 140 -16.71 -3.36 -6.65
N ARG A 141 -16.85 -3.89 -7.87
CA ARG A 141 -15.70 -4.19 -8.75
C ARG A 141 -14.84 -2.97 -9.10
N TYR A 142 -15.39 -1.77 -8.97
CA TYR A 142 -14.71 -0.51 -9.27
C TYR A 142 -14.13 0.15 -8.02
N ALA A 143 -14.50 -0.33 -6.85
CA ALA A 143 -14.03 0.24 -5.59
C ALA A 143 -12.51 0.10 -5.46
N LYS A 144 -11.87 1.16 -4.95
CA LYS A 144 -10.46 1.10 -4.54
C LYS A 144 -10.39 0.66 -3.08
N THR A 145 -9.61 -0.36 -2.82
CA THR A 145 -9.23 -0.81 -1.48
C THR A 145 -7.99 -1.68 -1.57
N VAL A 146 -7.34 -1.95 -0.46
CA VAL A 146 -6.17 -2.84 -0.39
C VAL A 146 -6.57 -4.17 0.24
N ARG A 147 -6.02 -5.27 -0.30
CA ARG A 147 -6.16 -6.61 0.25
C ARG A 147 -4.82 -7.33 0.21
N ILE A 148 -4.28 -7.63 1.39
CA ILE A 148 -3.03 -8.36 1.60
C ILE A 148 -3.32 -9.46 2.60
N THR A 149 -3.29 -10.72 2.15
CA THR A 149 -3.63 -11.89 2.97
C THR A 149 -2.49 -12.90 3.07
N GLY A 150 -1.30 -12.52 2.63
CA GLY A 150 -0.07 -13.29 2.65
C GLY A 150 1.13 -12.39 2.38
N PRO A 151 2.36 -12.91 2.44
CA PRO A 151 3.56 -12.14 2.16
C PRO A 151 3.47 -11.41 0.81
N SER A 152 3.68 -10.10 0.82
CA SER A 152 3.66 -9.27 -0.38
C SER A 152 5.06 -8.78 -0.72
N PRO A 153 5.50 -8.90 -1.98
CA PRO A 153 6.78 -8.35 -2.42
C PRO A 153 6.76 -6.82 -2.53
N HIS A 154 5.61 -6.20 -2.32
CA HIS A 154 5.45 -4.75 -2.44
C HIS A 154 5.65 -4.00 -1.13
N PHE A 155 5.67 -4.70 0.02
CA PHE A 155 5.93 -4.10 1.34
C PHE A 155 5.04 -2.89 1.64
N GLU A 156 3.75 -2.99 1.32
CA GLU A 156 2.78 -1.90 1.41
C GLU A 156 2.74 -1.29 2.82
N THR A 157 2.89 0.02 2.90
CA THR A 157 3.00 0.76 4.16
C THR A 157 1.69 0.91 4.92
N CYS A 158 0.59 0.47 4.35
CA CYS A 158 -0.68 0.43 5.07
C CYS A 158 -0.67 -0.50 6.29
N ASN A 159 0.25 -1.49 6.36
CA ASN A 159 0.36 -2.41 7.50
C ASN A 159 1.75 -3.09 7.57
N ILE A 160 2.76 -2.36 8.04
CA ILE A 160 4.12 -2.89 8.11
C ILE A 160 4.91 -2.24 9.25
N SER A 161 5.86 -2.96 9.85
CA SER A 161 6.81 -2.35 10.79
C SER A 161 8.26 -2.69 10.45
N TYR A 162 9.13 -1.71 10.67
CA TYR A 162 10.56 -1.80 10.42
C TYR A 162 11.37 -1.49 11.69
N PRO A 163 12.54 -2.12 11.88
CA PRO A 163 13.55 -1.62 12.82
C PRO A 163 14.04 -0.24 12.39
N ARG A 164 14.15 0.71 13.33
CA ARG A 164 14.73 2.05 13.08
C ARG A 164 16.10 1.99 12.42
N ALA A 165 16.98 1.12 12.92
CA ALA A 165 18.33 0.99 12.39
C ALA A 165 18.37 0.66 10.90
N LEU A 166 17.42 -0.15 10.40
CA LEU A 166 17.31 -0.46 8.97
C LEU A 166 16.78 0.73 8.16
N LEU A 167 15.83 1.50 8.71
CA LEU A 167 15.38 2.74 8.07
C LEU A 167 16.53 3.75 7.96
N GLU A 168 17.32 3.89 9.00
CA GLU A 168 18.51 4.76 9.03
C GLU A 168 19.56 4.29 8.01
N ALA A 169 19.85 2.98 7.96
CA ALA A 169 20.83 2.41 7.05
C ALA A 169 20.52 2.67 5.56
N VAL A 170 19.22 2.72 5.21
CA VAL A 170 18.79 2.99 3.83
C VAL A 170 18.27 4.42 3.62
N ALA A 171 18.42 5.31 4.62
CA ALA A 171 17.95 6.70 4.61
C ALA A 171 16.43 6.87 4.44
N GLY A 172 15.61 5.83 4.74
CA GLY A 172 14.16 5.84 4.63
C GLY A 172 13.63 5.79 3.20
N PHE A 173 12.44 6.37 2.98
CA PHE A 173 11.78 6.43 1.67
C PHE A 173 12.53 7.34 0.70
N ASP A 174 12.53 6.97 -0.58
CA ASP A 174 13.02 7.85 -1.65
C ASP A 174 11.92 8.85 -2.04
N GLU A 175 12.16 10.12 -1.71
CA GLU A 175 11.22 11.23 -1.97
C GLU A 175 11.17 11.65 -3.45
N SER A 176 12.00 11.05 -4.32
CA SER A 176 11.97 11.32 -5.77
C SER A 176 10.84 10.61 -6.52
N TYR A 177 10.08 9.73 -5.84
CA TYR A 177 8.89 9.12 -6.43
C TYR A 177 7.80 10.18 -6.64
N PRO A 178 7.34 10.40 -7.88
CA PRO A 178 6.44 11.52 -8.21
C PRO A 178 4.98 11.27 -7.83
N ALA A 179 4.65 10.05 -7.41
CA ALA A 179 3.31 9.61 -7.06
C ALA A 179 3.39 8.50 -6.02
N PRO A 180 2.32 8.23 -5.25
CA PRO A 180 2.27 7.14 -4.28
C PRO A 180 2.16 5.78 -5.00
N ALA A 181 3.23 5.38 -5.66
CA ALA A 181 3.31 4.12 -6.39
C ALA A 181 4.77 3.66 -6.53
N GLY A 182 5.13 2.64 -5.76
CA GLY A 182 6.42 1.97 -5.82
C GLY A 182 7.45 2.42 -4.78
N GLU A 183 7.22 3.52 -4.05
CA GLU A 183 8.10 3.98 -2.97
C GLU A 183 8.16 2.98 -1.80
N ASP A 184 7.06 2.29 -1.51
CA ASP A 184 6.95 1.25 -0.49
C ASP A 184 7.78 0.03 -0.88
N SER A 185 7.58 -0.44 -2.12
CA SER A 185 8.34 -1.56 -2.67
C SER A 185 9.84 -1.25 -2.70
N ASP A 186 10.21 -0.05 -3.14
CA ASP A 186 11.62 0.39 -3.17
C ASP A 186 12.24 0.36 -1.78
N LEU A 187 11.55 0.93 -0.77
CA LEU A 187 12.02 0.91 0.61
C LEU A 187 12.18 -0.53 1.12
N GLY A 188 11.15 -1.37 0.96
CA GLY A 188 11.15 -2.74 1.47
C GLY A 188 12.29 -3.56 0.88
N TRP A 189 12.56 -3.44 -0.42
CA TRP A 189 13.67 -4.14 -1.07
C TRP A 189 15.04 -3.61 -0.64
N ARG A 190 15.24 -2.30 -0.51
CA ARG A 190 16.48 -1.73 0.04
C ARG A 190 16.74 -2.19 1.47
N ILE A 191 15.71 -2.28 2.30
CA ILE A 191 15.80 -2.81 3.66
C ILE A 191 16.14 -4.30 3.64
N LYS A 192 15.52 -5.11 2.78
CA LYS A 192 15.86 -6.53 2.61
C LYS A 192 17.31 -6.72 2.19
N ASP A 193 17.79 -5.93 1.23
CA ASP A 193 19.18 -5.95 0.77
C ASP A 193 20.16 -5.50 1.87
N ALA A 194 19.73 -4.66 2.80
CA ALA A 194 20.47 -4.26 3.99
C ALA A 194 20.43 -5.28 5.15
N GLY A 195 19.86 -6.47 4.93
CA GLY A 195 19.78 -7.56 5.91
C GLY A 195 18.45 -7.67 6.64
N GLY A 196 17.43 -6.92 6.24
CA GLY A 196 16.08 -7.04 6.79
C GLY A 196 15.44 -8.39 6.45
N VAL A 197 14.84 -9.05 7.44
CA VAL A 197 14.19 -10.35 7.32
C VAL A 197 12.67 -10.17 7.36
N PRO A 198 11.96 -10.30 6.22
CA PRO A 198 10.51 -10.18 6.19
C PRO A 198 9.82 -11.36 6.90
N VAL A 199 8.86 -11.03 7.75
CA VAL A 199 7.94 -11.96 8.44
C VAL A 199 6.52 -11.50 8.15
N PHE A 200 5.64 -12.44 7.86
CA PHE A 200 4.21 -12.16 7.70
C PHE A 200 3.46 -12.53 8.96
N ALA A 201 2.72 -11.58 9.53
CA ALA A 201 1.95 -11.68 10.76
C ALA A 201 0.44 -11.77 10.47
N PRO A 202 -0.16 -12.98 10.37
CA PRO A 202 -1.58 -13.11 10.01
C PRO A 202 -2.54 -12.49 11.02
N ALA A 203 -2.10 -12.34 12.28
CA ALA A 203 -2.90 -11.78 13.36
C ALA A 203 -2.78 -10.22 13.46
N ALA A 204 -1.80 -9.60 12.80
CA ALA A 204 -1.69 -8.15 12.72
C ALA A 204 -2.63 -7.61 11.63
N VAL A 205 -3.89 -7.39 11.97
CA VAL A 205 -4.94 -7.06 11.00
C VAL A 205 -5.26 -5.57 10.99
N VAL A 206 -5.36 -5.02 9.78
CA VAL A 206 -5.81 -3.65 9.52
C VAL A 206 -6.96 -3.68 8.51
N HIS A 207 -8.01 -2.89 8.77
CA HIS A 207 -9.15 -2.71 7.89
C HIS A 207 -8.94 -1.46 7.03
N HIS A 208 -8.74 -1.63 5.73
CA HIS A 208 -8.55 -0.53 4.78
C HIS A 208 -9.90 -0.03 4.27
N ALA A 209 -10.08 1.27 4.19
CA ALA A 209 -11.27 1.90 3.67
C ALA A 209 -11.63 1.42 2.26
N VAL A 210 -12.92 1.40 1.96
CA VAL A 210 -13.46 1.09 0.64
C VAL A 210 -13.91 2.38 -0.03
N PHE A 211 -13.23 2.79 -1.09
CA PHE A 211 -13.56 3.99 -1.86
C PHE A 211 -14.43 3.64 -3.06
N PRO A 212 -15.74 3.93 -3.03
CA PRO A 212 -16.60 3.74 -4.19
C PRO A 212 -16.07 4.55 -5.37
N ARG A 213 -16.01 3.93 -6.54
CA ARG A 213 -15.58 4.59 -7.77
C ARG A 213 -16.50 4.31 -8.92
N THR A 214 -16.58 5.26 -9.85
CA THR A 214 -17.19 5.04 -11.15
C THR A 214 -16.25 4.19 -12.02
N PRO A 215 -16.77 3.46 -13.02
CA PRO A 215 -15.91 2.71 -13.95
C PRO A 215 -14.81 3.56 -14.60
N ARG A 216 -15.08 4.84 -14.89
CA ARG A 216 -14.13 5.77 -15.48
C ARG A 216 -12.95 6.03 -14.52
N ARG A 217 -13.24 6.31 -13.24
CA ARG A 217 -12.20 6.58 -12.24
C ARG A 217 -11.38 5.36 -11.86
N ALA A 218 -11.89 4.15 -12.08
CA ALA A 218 -11.10 2.95 -11.85
C ALA A 218 -9.90 2.86 -12.81
N PHE A 219 -9.97 3.45 -14.00
CA PHE A 219 -8.83 3.52 -14.92
C PHE A 219 -7.68 4.42 -14.43
N ASP A 220 -7.95 5.35 -13.50
CA ASP A 220 -6.89 6.18 -12.90
C ASP A 220 -5.89 5.29 -12.16
N ASP A 221 -6.36 4.21 -11.50
CA ASP A 221 -5.47 3.24 -10.83
C ASP A 221 -4.64 2.43 -11.84
N ALA A 222 -5.21 2.04 -12.97
CA ALA A 222 -4.46 1.37 -14.04
C ALA A 222 -3.31 2.26 -14.57
N LEU A 223 -3.55 3.58 -14.69
CA LEU A 223 -2.55 4.54 -15.14
C LEU A 223 -1.40 4.72 -14.14
N MET A 224 -1.62 4.46 -12.84
CA MET A 224 -0.57 4.50 -11.82
C MET A 224 0.54 3.47 -12.05
N ALA A 225 0.30 2.39 -12.81
CA ALA A 225 1.33 1.43 -13.19
C ALA A 225 2.55 2.08 -13.87
N THR A 226 2.35 3.23 -14.54
CA THR A 226 3.45 4.04 -15.12
C THR A 226 4.53 4.38 -14.09
N HIS A 227 4.13 4.68 -12.86
CA HIS A 227 5.03 5.11 -11.78
C HIS A 227 5.69 3.93 -11.05
N GLY A 228 4.99 2.80 -10.94
CA GLY A 228 5.52 1.59 -10.30
C GLY A 228 6.73 0.97 -11.01
N VAL A 229 6.92 1.22 -12.32
CA VAL A 229 8.05 0.68 -13.11
C VAL A 229 9.41 1.08 -12.54
N GLN A 230 9.52 2.25 -11.90
CA GLN A 230 10.78 2.71 -11.29
C GLN A 230 11.26 1.75 -10.19
N ALA A 231 10.34 1.21 -9.37
CA ALA A 231 10.69 0.26 -8.32
C ALA A 231 11.28 -1.04 -8.89
N TYR A 232 10.69 -1.58 -9.96
CA TYR A 232 11.22 -2.76 -10.64
C TYR A 232 12.59 -2.51 -11.28
N LYS A 233 12.83 -1.32 -11.83
CA LYS A 233 14.13 -0.95 -12.38
C LYS A 233 15.21 -0.95 -11.31
N ARG A 234 14.92 -0.40 -10.14
CA ARG A 234 15.89 -0.21 -9.05
C ARG A 234 16.19 -1.50 -8.28
N ASN A 235 15.19 -2.36 -8.12
CA ASN A 235 15.26 -3.51 -7.24
C ASN A 235 15.22 -4.83 -8.03
N PRO A 236 16.40 -5.47 -8.29
CA PRO A 236 16.46 -6.72 -9.04
C PRO A 236 15.61 -7.85 -8.44
N GLY A 237 15.59 -8.00 -7.11
CA GLY A 237 14.77 -9.01 -6.44
C GLY A 237 13.27 -8.83 -6.65
N LEU A 238 12.77 -7.58 -6.78
CA LEU A 238 11.36 -7.34 -7.10
C LEU A 238 11.00 -7.87 -8.50
N ARG A 239 11.96 -7.90 -9.44
CA ARG A 239 11.74 -8.38 -10.82
C ARG A 239 11.40 -9.87 -10.88
N GLU A 240 11.84 -10.67 -9.90
CA GLU A 240 11.54 -12.09 -9.81
C GLU A 240 10.04 -12.35 -9.64
N HIS A 241 9.28 -11.36 -9.18
CA HIS A 241 7.83 -11.41 -9.03
C HIS A 241 7.06 -11.00 -10.29
N LEU A 242 7.75 -10.58 -11.36
CA LEU A 242 7.11 -10.32 -12.65
C LEU A 242 6.63 -11.63 -13.29
N THR A 243 5.43 -11.63 -13.82
CA THR A 243 4.90 -12.75 -14.58
C THR A 243 5.76 -12.99 -15.82
N GLN A 244 6.27 -14.22 -15.99
CA GLN A 244 7.20 -14.59 -17.09
C GLN A 244 8.43 -13.66 -17.18
N GLY A 245 8.84 -13.07 -16.05
CA GLY A 245 10.03 -12.22 -15.97
C GLY A 245 9.90 -10.82 -16.59
N MET A 246 8.73 -10.47 -17.16
CA MET A 246 8.55 -9.18 -17.80
C MET A 246 7.15 -8.55 -17.71
N PHE A 247 6.14 -9.29 -17.32
CA PHE A 247 4.78 -8.74 -17.27
C PHE A 247 4.39 -8.34 -15.85
N TYR A 248 3.82 -7.15 -15.72
CA TYR A 248 3.35 -6.59 -14.46
C TYR A 248 2.22 -7.44 -13.86
N GLU A 249 1.28 -7.94 -14.70
CA GLU A 249 0.14 -8.75 -14.28
C GLU A 249 0.05 -10.06 -15.06
N ARG A 250 -0.56 -11.07 -14.45
CA ARG A 250 -0.80 -12.39 -15.09
C ARG A 250 -1.74 -12.30 -16.28
N SER A 251 -2.62 -11.31 -16.34
CA SER A 251 -3.56 -11.09 -17.45
C SER A 251 -2.88 -10.52 -18.69
N HIS A 252 -1.77 -9.80 -18.54
CA HIS A 252 -1.11 -9.09 -19.64
C HIS A 252 -0.63 -10.02 -20.79
N PRO A 253 0.16 -11.08 -20.52
CA PRO A 253 0.56 -12.01 -21.61
C PRO A 253 -0.66 -12.69 -22.23
N LEU A 254 -1.69 -13.01 -21.47
CA LEU A 254 -2.91 -13.64 -22.01
C LEU A 254 -3.70 -12.68 -22.92
N LEU A 255 -3.80 -11.40 -22.56
CA LEU A 255 -4.44 -10.39 -23.40
C LEU A 255 -3.66 -10.20 -24.72
N LEU A 256 -2.33 -10.07 -24.64
CA LEU A 256 -1.49 -9.93 -25.85
C LEU A 256 -1.59 -11.16 -26.76
N GLN A 257 -1.58 -12.37 -26.19
CA GLN A 257 -1.82 -13.61 -26.90
C GLN A 257 -3.19 -13.60 -27.60
N ALA A 258 -4.25 -13.21 -26.90
CA ALA A 258 -5.60 -13.15 -27.45
C ALA A 258 -5.71 -12.10 -28.57
N ALA A 259 -5.09 -10.94 -28.42
CA ALA A 259 -5.06 -9.91 -29.46
C ALA A 259 -4.34 -10.41 -30.74
N PHE A 260 -3.19 -11.07 -30.57
CA PHE A 260 -2.46 -11.68 -31.68
C PHE A 260 -3.28 -12.80 -32.36
N ALA A 261 -3.90 -13.66 -31.56
CA ALA A 261 -4.77 -14.72 -32.06
C ALA A 261 -5.97 -14.19 -32.88
N ALA A 262 -6.62 -13.13 -32.40
CA ALA A 262 -7.70 -12.47 -33.13
C ALA A 262 -7.24 -11.86 -34.46
N PHE A 263 -6.01 -11.35 -34.51
CA PHE A 263 -5.41 -10.87 -35.75
C PHE A 263 -5.17 -12.03 -36.75
N LEU A 264 -4.60 -13.14 -36.28
CA LEU A 264 -4.34 -14.32 -37.10
C LEU A 264 -5.64 -15.01 -37.62
N ALA A 265 -6.68 -15.03 -36.77
CA ALA A 265 -7.96 -15.66 -37.07
C ALA A 265 -8.66 -15.09 -38.33
N ARG A 266 -8.27 -13.89 -38.76
CA ARG A 266 -8.73 -13.29 -40.02
C ARG A 266 -8.30 -14.11 -41.25
N ARG A 267 -7.20 -14.87 -41.16
CA ARG A 267 -6.66 -15.71 -42.22
C ARG A 267 -6.75 -17.20 -41.88
N GLN A 268 -6.67 -17.55 -40.62
CA GLN A 268 -6.67 -18.91 -40.10
C GLN A 268 -7.67 -19.02 -38.94
N PRO A 269 -8.94 -19.36 -39.19
CA PRO A 269 -10.00 -19.37 -38.15
C PRO A 269 -9.67 -20.22 -36.91
N ALA A 270 -8.89 -21.31 -37.08
CA ALA A 270 -8.43 -22.16 -35.97
C ALA A 270 -7.60 -21.37 -34.93
N ALA A 271 -6.92 -20.29 -35.33
CA ALA A 271 -6.15 -19.45 -34.39
C ALA A 271 -7.02 -18.81 -33.32
N ALA A 272 -8.35 -18.68 -33.51
CA ALA A 272 -9.28 -18.19 -32.49
C ALA A 272 -9.23 -19.02 -31.20
N ALA A 273 -8.86 -20.30 -31.26
CA ALA A 273 -8.69 -21.15 -30.08
C ALA A 273 -7.65 -20.60 -29.09
N LEU A 274 -6.65 -19.85 -29.56
CA LEU A 274 -5.64 -19.22 -28.69
C LEU A 274 -6.20 -18.05 -27.85
N CYS A 275 -7.45 -17.60 -28.10
CA CYS A 275 -8.14 -16.63 -27.23
C CYS A 275 -8.70 -17.29 -25.96
N LEU A 276 -8.87 -18.62 -25.94
CA LEU A 276 -9.48 -19.35 -24.83
C LEU A 276 -8.83 -19.09 -23.46
N PRO A 277 -7.49 -19.08 -23.30
CA PRO A 277 -6.87 -18.85 -22.00
C PRO A 277 -7.28 -17.51 -21.40
N TYR A 278 -7.32 -16.43 -22.19
CA TYR A 278 -7.76 -15.13 -21.72
C TYR A 278 -9.25 -15.08 -21.43
N ALA A 279 -10.07 -15.68 -22.27
CA ALA A 279 -11.53 -15.79 -22.04
C ALA A 279 -11.83 -16.55 -20.72
N MET A 280 -11.11 -17.63 -20.46
CA MET A 280 -11.21 -18.38 -19.19
C MET A 280 -10.77 -17.54 -18.00
N HIS A 281 -9.68 -16.79 -18.12
CA HIS A 281 -9.21 -15.85 -17.09
C HIS A 281 -10.29 -14.79 -16.79
N LEU A 282 -10.85 -14.15 -17.81
CA LEU A 282 -11.94 -13.18 -17.65
C LEU A 282 -13.18 -13.79 -16.99
N ARG A 283 -13.59 -15.00 -17.42
CA ARG A 283 -14.70 -15.72 -16.80
C ARG A 283 -14.48 -15.98 -15.31
N GLN A 284 -13.26 -16.39 -14.93
CA GLN A 284 -12.91 -16.63 -13.53
C GLN A 284 -12.93 -15.32 -12.72
N ARG A 285 -12.35 -14.24 -13.26
CA ARG A 285 -12.30 -12.91 -12.64
C ARG A 285 -13.66 -12.27 -12.44
N THR A 286 -14.63 -12.61 -13.28
CA THR A 286 -16.00 -12.06 -13.26
C THR A 286 -17.04 -13.04 -12.71
N ARG A 287 -16.58 -14.14 -12.11
CA ARG A 287 -17.48 -15.15 -11.53
C ARG A 287 -18.29 -14.55 -10.37
N GLY A 288 -19.61 -14.76 -10.40
CA GLY A 288 -20.53 -14.20 -9.40
C GLY A 288 -21.00 -12.79 -9.69
N ASP A 289 -20.59 -12.21 -10.79
CA ASP A 289 -21.01 -10.88 -11.19
C ASP A 289 -22.44 -10.87 -11.76
N ALA A 290 -23.26 -9.89 -11.38
CA ALA A 290 -24.62 -9.74 -11.90
C ALA A 290 -24.66 -9.48 -13.43
N GLN A 291 -23.60 -8.90 -13.98
CA GLN A 291 -23.45 -8.58 -15.41
C GLN A 291 -22.08 -9.05 -15.94
N PRO A 292 -21.86 -10.38 -16.08
CA PRO A 292 -20.53 -10.93 -16.32
C PRO A 292 -19.91 -10.48 -17.66
N VAL A 293 -20.70 -10.26 -18.70
CA VAL A 293 -20.18 -9.77 -19.99
C VAL A 293 -19.67 -8.34 -19.88
N ARG A 294 -20.44 -7.45 -19.25
CA ARG A 294 -19.98 -6.07 -19.01
C ARG A 294 -18.74 -6.02 -18.14
N ALA A 295 -18.69 -6.88 -17.13
CA ALA A 295 -17.54 -7.05 -16.27
C ALA A 295 -16.29 -7.50 -17.02
N ALA A 296 -16.43 -8.50 -17.91
CA ALA A 296 -15.35 -9.00 -18.73
C ALA A 296 -14.83 -7.93 -19.71
N LEU A 297 -15.71 -7.18 -20.34
CA LEU A 297 -15.34 -6.08 -21.22
C LEU A 297 -14.58 -4.98 -20.45
N PHE A 298 -15.06 -4.62 -19.25
CA PHE A 298 -14.37 -3.67 -18.40
C PHE A 298 -12.97 -4.19 -17.99
N ALA A 299 -12.88 -5.45 -17.55
CA ALA A 299 -11.61 -6.05 -17.14
C ALA A 299 -10.61 -6.08 -18.31
N ALA A 300 -11.06 -6.42 -19.52
CA ALA A 300 -10.22 -6.40 -20.70
C ALA A 300 -9.73 -4.99 -21.07
N ALA A 301 -10.60 -3.99 -20.96
CA ALA A 301 -10.23 -2.60 -21.17
C ALA A 301 -9.26 -2.10 -20.10
N TYR A 302 -9.45 -2.50 -18.85
CA TYR A 302 -8.56 -2.19 -17.73
C TYR A 302 -7.15 -2.76 -17.96
N ASP A 303 -7.05 -4.04 -18.30
CA ASP A 303 -5.77 -4.71 -18.61
C ASP A 303 -5.05 -4.01 -19.78
N ALA A 304 -5.79 -3.61 -20.84
CA ALA A 304 -5.21 -2.90 -21.97
C ALA A 304 -4.67 -1.51 -21.58
N VAL A 305 -5.39 -0.76 -20.75
CA VAL A 305 -4.93 0.55 -20.23
C VAL A 305 -3.71 0.36 -19.34
N GLN A 306 -3.70 -0.65 -18.48
CA GLN A 306 -2.59 -0.93 -17.59
C GLN A 306 -1.32 -1.34 -18.38
N ILE A 307 -1.44 -2.16 -19.43
CA ILE A 307 -0.31 -2.45 -20.33
C ILE A 307 0.22 -1.16 -20.95
N GLY A 308 -0.67 -0.30 -21.49
CA GLY A 308 -0.27 0.98 -22.06
C GLY A 308 0.47 1.87 -21.05
N ALA A 309 -0.01 1.91 -19.82
CA ALA A 309 0.62 2.64 -18.71
C ALA A 309 2.00 2.05 -18.37
N THR A 310 2.11 0.72 -18.30
CA THR A 310 3.37 0.02 -18.01
C THR A 310 4.38 0.27 -19.14
N VAL A 311 3.98 0.18 -20.42
CA VAL A 311 4.82 0.51 -21.58
C VAL A 311 5.31 1.96 -21.49
N ARG A 312 4.42 2.92 -21.16
CA ARG A 312 4.81 4.33 -20.96
C ARG A 312 5.87 4.46 -19.87
N GLY A 313 5.70 3.75 -18.75
CA GLY A 313 6.68 3.67 -17.67
C GLY A 313 8.00 3.04 -18.13
N ALA A 314 7.93 1.94 -18.88
CA ALA A 314 9.08 1.25 -19.45
C ALA A 314 9.93 2.17 -20.33
N VAL A 315 9.29 2.94 -21.21
CA VAL A 315 9.96 3.94 -22.05
C VAL A 315 10.57 5.05 -21.20
N ARG A 316 9.78 5.62 -20.26
CA ARG A 316 10.23 6.72 -19.38
C ARG A 316 11.45 6.33 -18.56
N HIS A 317 11.45 5.14 -17.99
CA HIS A 317 12.51 4.65 -17.11
C HIS A 317 13.57 3.82 -17.86
N ARG A 318 13.45 3.61 -19.18
CA ARG A 318 14.35 2.78 -19.99
C ARG A 318 14.56 1.40 -19.36
N PHE A 319 13.45 0.74 -19.04
CA PHE A 319 13.44 -0.57 -18.42
C PHE A 319 12.36 -1.45 -19.06
N PRO A 320 12.70 -2.64 -19.61
CA PRO A 320 11.76 -3.49 -20.37
C PRO A 320 10.80 -4.22 -19.41
N ILE A 321 9.57 -3.72 -19.30
CA ILE A 321 8.45 -4.32 -18.55
C ILE A 321 7.15 -4.03 -19.28
N LEU A 322 6.19 -4.96 -19.24
CA LEU A 322 4.88 -4.87 -19.92
C LEU A 322 3.70 -5.17 -18.99
#